data_6783cdd5c9ac1e0ac695d9d6f4f6a767
#
_entry.id   6783cdd5c9ac1e0ac695d9d6f4f6a767
#
_cell.length_a   1.000
_cell.length_b   1.000
_cell.length_c   1.000
_cell.angle_alpha   90.00
_cell.angle_beta   90.00
_cell.angle_gamma   90.00
#
_symmetry.space_group_name_H-M   'P 1'
#
loop_
_entity.id
_entity.type
_entity.pdbx_description
1 polymer ?
#
loop_
_entity_poly.entity_id
_entity_poly.type
_entity_poly.pdbx_seq_one_letter_code
_entity_poly.pdbx_strand_id
1 'polypeptide(L)'
;MQENNGEAAPASDWCSDAVQTPTQRDAAILLSFPGIGRLNLATLLTEAFENVCARDYKALSCQGGVAPVTKQSGKSRYVVQRWACNKRLTNAMLHWARVAVQHDPASRAKYQALRARRQSWGCALRGVADRLPYLACAALKSPAPTTTPSSLPRKPYQ
;
A
#
# COMPACT_ATOMS: atom_id res chain seq x y z
N MET A 1 5.34 -31.42 -59.93
CA MET A 1 5.84 -30.18 -59.31
C MET A 1 4.67 -29.43 -58.84
N GLN A 2 4.33 -29.56 -57.59
CA GLN A 2 3.27 -28.76 -56.92
C GLN A 2 3.95 -27.95 -55.81
N GLU A 3 3.96 -26.64 -55.98
CA GLU A 3 4.48 -25.69 -55.03
C GLU A 3 3.47 -25.54 -53.90
N ASN A 4 3.84 -25.97 -52.71
CA ASN A 4 3.11 -25.68 -51.46
C ASN A 4 3.36 -24.22 -51.07
N ASN A 5 2.43 -23.38 -51.39
CA ASN A 5 2.32 -22.03 -50.78
C ASN A 5 1.99 -22.20 -49.30
N GLY A 6 3.02 -22.04 -48.47
CA GLY A 6 2.89 -21.90 -47.03
C GLY A 6 2.21 -20.58 -46.69
N GLU A 7 0.93 -20.66 -46.47
CA GLU A 7 0.13 -19.55 -45.93
C GLU A 7 0.56 -19.33 -44.49
N ALA A 8 1.36 -18.29 -44.28
CA ALA A 8 1.73 -17.80 -42.96
C ALA A 8 0.48 -17.25 -42.29
N ALA A 9 0.03 -17.91 -41.24
CA ALA A 9 -1.06 -17.42 -40.39
C ALA A 9 -0.68 -16.03 -39.83
N PRO A 10 -1.60 -15.07 -39.82
CA PRO A 10 -1.33 -13.74 -39.30
C PRO A 10 -1.07 -13.81 -37.77
N ALA A 11 0.14 -13.46 -37.39
CA ALA A 11 0.53 -13.26 -36.00
C ALA A 11 -0.02 -11.94 -35.47
N SER A 12 -1.31 -11.83 -35.30
CA SER A 12 -1.90 -10.61 -34.77
C SER A 12 -3.27 -10.92 -34.14
N ASP A 13 -3.29 -11.47 -32.94
CA ASP A 13 -4.48 -11.36 -32.09
C ASP A 13 -4.22 -11.77 -30.62
N TRP A 14 -2.98 -11.72 -30.17
CA TRP A 14 -2.63 -12.00 -28.77
C TRP A 14 -2.71 -10.79 -27.85
N CYS A 15 -3.08 -9.60 -28.34
CA CYS A 15 -2.98 -8.34 -27.61
C CYS A 15 -4.29 -7.65 -27.25
N SER A 16 -5.46 -8.23 -27.53
CA SER A 16 -6.69 -7.44 -27.41
C SER A 16 -7.64 -7.80 -26.27
N ASP A 17 -7.48 -8.92 -25.55
CA ASP A 17 -8.32 -9.20 -24.39
C ASP A 17 -7.54 -9.93 -23.28
N ALA A 18 -6.39 -9.38 -22.89
CA ALA A 18 -5.73 -9.82 -21.67
C ALA A 18 -6.64 -9.41 -20.48
N VAL A 19 -7.52 -10.31 -20.07
CA VAL A 19 -8.15 -10.26 -18.75
C VAL A 19 -7.00 -10.09 -17.77
N GLN A 20 -6.83 -8.85 -17.27
CA GLN A 20 -5.77 -8.53 -16.34
C GLN A 20 -5.86 -9.52 -15.18
N THR A 21 -4.84 -10.33 -15.01
CA THR A 21 -4.79 -11.23 -13.85
C THR A 21 -5.00 -10.38 -12.60
N PRO A 22 -5.67 -10.87 -11.57
CA PRO A 22 -5.90 -10.10 -10.33
C PRO A 22 -4.64 -9.39 -9.82
N THR A 23 -3.49 -10.02 -9.99
CA THR A 23 -2.19 -9.47 -9.62
C THR A 23 -1.78 -8.23 -10.42
N GLN A 24 -2.03 -8.20 -11.73
CA GLN A 24 -1.74 -7.03 -12.59
C GLN A 24 -2.63 -5.85 -12.25
N ARG A 25 -3.92 -6.12 -12.03
CA ARG A 25 -4.88 -5.12 -11.57
C ARG A 25 -4.48 -4.54 -10.21
N ASP A 26 -4.11 -5.38 -9.27
CA ASP A 26 -3.74 -4.96 -7.93
C ASP A 26 -2.46 -4.10 -7.96
N ALA A 27 -1.48 -4.47 -8.79
CA ALA A 27 -0.29 -3.67 -9.02
C ALA A 27 -0.60 -2.30 -9.63
N ALA A 28 -1.50 -2.23 -10.60
CA ALA A 28 -1.93 -0.97 -11.22
C ALA A 28 -2.64 -0.06 -10.19
N ILE A 29 -3.52 -0.62 -9.37
CA ILE A 29 -4.20 0.11 -8.29
C ILE A 29 -3.18 0.64 -7.28
N LEU A 30 -2.23 -0.18 -6.85
CA LEU A 30 -1.21 0.24 -5.90
C LEU A 30 -0.31 1.35 -6.48
N LEU A 31 0.07 1.26 -7.75
CA LEU A 31 0.86 2.31 -8.42
C LEU A 31 0.12 3.65 -8.55
N SER A 32 -1.21 3.65 -8.52
CA SER A 32 -2.00 4.88 -8.55
C SER A 32 -1.92 5.68 -7.24
N PHE A 33 -1.44 5.06 -6.15
CA PHE A 33 -1.29 5.77 -4.88
C PHE A 33 -0.10 6.72 -4.89
N PRO A 34 -0.27 7.95 -4.38
CA PRO A 34 0.83 8.91 -4.26
C PRO A 34 1.93 8.34 -3.35
N GLY A 35 3.15 8.31 -3.86
CA GLY A 35 4.33 7.86 -3.12
C GLY A 35 4.68 6.39 -3.26
N ILE A 36 3.88 5.58 -3.95
CA ILE A 36 4.29 4.23 -4.33
C ILE A 36 5.06 4.29 -5.66
N GLY A 37 6.39 4.19 -5.58
CA GLY A 37 7.23 3.94 -6.73
C GLY A 37 7.41 2.45 -7.02
N ARG A 38 7.99 2.11 -8.17
CA ARG A 38 8.23 0.71 -8.59
C ARG A 38 8.97 -0.12 -7.53
N LEU A 39 9.96 0.47 -6.84
CA LEU A 39 10.72 -0.23 -5.79
C LEU A 39 9.86 -0.53 -4.57
N ASN A 40 9.05 0.42 -4.12
CA ASN A 40 8.15 0.21 -2.99
C ASN A 40 7.08 -0.82 -3.32
N LEU A 41 6.54 -0.78 -4.54
CA LEU A 41 5.59 -1.79 -5.03
C LEU A 41 6.23 -3.18 -5.06
N ALA A 42 7.43 -3.30 -5.65
CA ALA A 42 8.15 -4.58 -5.69
C ALA A 42 8.37 -5.14 -4.28
N THR A 43 8.82 -4.30 -3.33
CA THR A 43 9.00 -4.72 -1.93
C THR A 43 7.69 -5.14 -1.28
N LEU A 44 6.59 -4.43 -1.51
CA LEU A 44 5.27 -4.81 -0.99
C LEU A 44 4.81 -6.17 -1.53
N LEU A 45 4.98 -6.39 -2.84
CA LEU A 45 4.57 -7.63 -3.49
C LEU A 45 5.49 -8.81 -3.16
N THR A 46 6.77 -8.60 -2.88
CA THR A 46 7.68 -9.68 -2.53
C THR A 46 7.62 -10.06 -1.04
N GLU A 47 7.59 -9.06 -0.17
CA GLU A 47 7.68 -9.30 1.28
C GLU A 47 6.31 -9.51 1.96
N ALA A 48 5.23 -9.06 1.34
CA ALA A 48 3.89 -9.10 1.93
C ALA A 48 2.80 -9.57 0.96
N PHE A 49 3.16 -10.37 -0.03
CA PHE A 49 2.26 -10.85 -1.09
C PHE A 49 0.96 -11.45 -0.53
N GLU A 50 1.09 -12.38 0.42
CA GLU A 50 -0.06 -13.07 1.02
C GLU A 50 -1.03 -12.08 1.69
N ASN A 51 -0.52 -11.11 2.44
CA ASN A 51 -1.34 -10.12 3.12
C ASN A 51 -1.99 -9.13 2.15
N VAL A 52 -1.33 -8.83 1.04
CA VAL A 52 -1.88 -8.00 -0.04
C VAL A 52 -2.99 -8.76 -0.76
N CYS A 53 -2.79 -10.02 -1.11
CA CYS A 53 -3.79 -10.89 -1.73
C CYS A 53 -5.00 -11.14 -0.81
N ALA A 54 -4.76 -11.39 0.48
CA ALA A 54 -5.81 -11.52 1.50
C ALA A 54 -6.52 -10.19 1.80
N ARG A 55 -5.93 -9.06 1.32
CA ARG A 55 -6.43 -7.70 1.60
C ARG A 55 -6.60 -7.42 3.09
N ASP A 56 -5.71 -8.00 3.90
CA ASP A 56 -5.67 -7.79 5.34
C ASP A 56 -4.68 -6.68 5.71
N TYR A 57 -5.22 -5.47 5.88
CA TYR A 57 -4.40 -4.32 6.26
C TYR A 57 -3.82 -4.46 7.68
N LYS A 58 -4.47 -5.22 8.59
CA LYS A 58 -3.96 -5.41 9.97
C LYS A 58 -2.71 -6.26 9.96
N ALA A 59 -2.74 -7.40 9.28
CA ALA A 59 -1.58 -8.27 9.10
C ALA A 59 -0.46 -7.51 8.39
N LEU A 60 -0.76 -6.77 7.31
CA LEU A 60 0.19 -5.96 6.57
C LEU A 60 0.86 -4.87 7.44
N SER A 61 0.08 -4.13 8.23
CA SER A 61 0.59 -3.12 9.15
C SER A 61 1.41 -3.72 10.29
N CYS A 62 1.03 -4.89 10.78
CA CYS A 62 1.79 -5.62 11.80
C CYS A 62 3.12 -6.13 11.27
N GLN A 63 3.13 -6.78 10.09
CA GLN A 63 4.34 -7.29 9.44
C GLN A 63 5.29 -6.15 9.09
N GLY A 64 4.78 -5.02 8.60
CA GLY A 64 5.54 -3.81 8.31
C GLY A 64 5.96 -3.00 9.53
N GLY A 65 5.53 -3.38 10.75
CA GLY A 65 5.92 -2.71 11.99
C GLY A 65 5.42 -1.28 12.14
N VAL A 66 4.44 -0.87 11.33
CA VAL A 66 3.83 0.47 11.39
C VAL A 66 2.62 0.52 12.30
N ALA A 67 2.01 -0.64 12.59
CA ALA A 67 0.90 -0.74 13.55
C ALA A 67 1.35 -0.31 14.95
N PRO A 68 0.58 0.55 15.64
CA PRO A 68 0.91 1.00 16.99
C PRO A 68 0.78 -0.17 17.98
N VAL A 69 1.75 -0.30 18.88
CA VAL A 69 1.69 -1.24 20.01
C VAL A 69 1.46 -0.45 21.29
N THR A 70 0.33 -0.66 21.91
CA THR A 70 0.03 -0.04 23.20
C THR A 70 0.61 -0.90 24.31
N LYS A 71 1.45 -0.32 25.16
CA LYS A 71 1.86 -0.90 26.43
C LYS A 71 1.16 -0.16 27.57
N GLN A 72 0.54 -0.92 28.44
CA GLN A 72 -0.15 -0.40 29.62
C GLN A 72 0.39 -1.11 30.85
N SER A 73 0.78 -0.33 31.86
CA SER A 73 1.19 -0.82 33.16
C SER A 73 0.56 0.08 34.22
N GLY A 74 -0.37 -0.47 34.98
CA GLY A 74 -1.15 0.29 35.95
C GLY A 74 -1.86 1.49 35.30
N LYS A 75 -1.57 2.70 35.79
CA LYS A 75 -2.15 3.96 35.28
C LYS A 75 -1.42 4.53 34.05
N SER A 76 -0.24 3.99 33.70
CA SER A 76 0.56 4.46 32.57
C SER A 76 0.19 3.72 31.29
N ARG A 77 -0.14 4.49 30.24
CA ARG A 77 -0.41 3.97 28.89
C ARG A 77 0.44 4.72 27.88
N TYR A 78 1.27 3.99 27.13
CA TYR A 78 2.10 4.57 26.08
C TYR A 78 2.15 3.70 24.82
N VAL A 79 2.37 4.33 23.68
CA VAL A 79 2.42 3.67 22.39
C VAL A 79 3.88 3.55 21.97
N VAL A 80 4.32 2.34 21.69
CA VAL A 80 5.68 2.03 21.26
C VAL A 80 5.72 1.52 19.82
N GLN A 81 6.89 1.60 19.23
CA GLN A 81 7.15 0.98 17.93
C GLN A 81 7.22 -0.54 18.08
N ARG A 82 6.66 -1.26 17.12
CA ARG A 82 6.83 -2.70 17.01
C ARG A 82 8.23 -3.02 16.50
N TRP A 83 8.96 -3.83 17.27
CA TRP A 83 10.32 -4.25 16.89
C TRP A 83 10.32 -5.57 16.09
N ALA A 84 9.40 -6.48 16.40
CA ALA A 84 9.22 -7.74 15.69
C ALA A 84 8.48 -7.48 14.37
N CYS A 85 9.22 -7.13 13.32
CA CYS A 85 8.67 -6.77 12.01
C CYS A 85 9.71 -7.00 10.90
N ASN A 86 9.24 -7.10 9.68
CA ASN A 86 10.11 -7.14 8.50
C ASN A 86 10.70 -5.74 8.23
N LYS A 87 12.02 -5.59 8.40
CA LYS A 87 12.71 -4.30 8.27
C LYS A 87 12.67 -3.72 6.86
N ARG A 88 12.71 -4.57 5.81
CA ARG A 88 12.61 -4.13 4.41
C ARG A 88 11.24 -3.53 4.17
N LEU A 89 10.20 -4.22 4.59
CA LEU A 89 8.82 -3.76 4.47
C LEU A 89 8.57 -2.49 5.31
N THR A 90 9.13 -2.40 6.52
CA THR A 90 9.07 -1.18 7.35
C THR A 90 9.65 0.02 6.61
N ASN A 91 10.85 -0.13 6.03
CA ASN A 91 11.50 0.94 5.28
C ASN A 91 10.69 1.36 4.06
N ALA A 92 10.17 0.41 3.29
CA ALA A 92 9.32 0.70 2.14
C ALA A 92 8.05 1.49 2.54
N MET A 93 7.38 1.07 3.62
CA MET A 93 6.19 1.77 4.12
C MET A 93 6.48 3.17 4.66
N LEU A 94 7.60 3.35 5.35
CA LEU A 94 8.01 4.67 5.84
C LEU A 94 8.42 5.58 4.69
N HIS A 95 9.08 5.03 3.66
CA HIS A 95 9.43 5.76 2.46
C HIS A 95 8.17 6.20 1.70
N TRP A 96 7.22 5.28 1.52
CA TRP A 96 5.92 5.60 0.96
C TRP A 96 5.22 6.73 1.73
N ALA A 97 5.15 6.63 3.06
CA ALA A 97 4.54 7.67 3.88
C ALA A 97 5.23 9.03 3.76
N ARG A 98 6.57 9.04 3.67
CA ARG A 98 7.34 10.28 3.48
C ARG A 98 6.99 10.97 2.17
N VAL A 99 6.95 10.22 1.08
CA VAL A 99 6.61 10.76 -0.24
C VAL A 99 5.12 11.16 -0.30
N ALA A 100 4.22 10.36 0.29
CA ALA A 100 2.81 10.70 0.37
C ALA A 100 2.57 12.02 1.12
N VAL A 101 3.28 12.29 2.22
CA VAL A 101 3.20 13.56 2.94
C VAL A 101 3.62 14.76 2.08
N GLN A 102 4.54 14.55 1.13
CA GLN A 102 4.99 15.63 0.23
C GLN A 102 3.99 15.91 -0.89
N HIS A 103 3.35 14.88 -1.44
CA HIS A 103 2.53 14.99 -2.64
C HIS A 103 1.03 14.93 -2.40
N ASP A 104 0.56 14.28 -1.32
CA ASP A 104 -0.86 14.13 -1.02
C ASP A 104 -1.30 15.08 0.09
N PRO A 105 -2.24 16.00 -0.19
CA PRO A 105 -2.76 16.95 0.80
C PRO A 105 -3.39 16.27 2.02
N ALA A 106 -4.08 15.13 1.84
CA ALA A 106 -4.73 14.42 2.93
C ALA A 106 -3.72 13.78 3.89
N SER A 107 -2.64 13.20 3.35
CA SER A 107 -1.53 12.66 4.13
C SER A 107 -0.76 13.75 4.85
N ARG A 108 -0.56 14.90 4.19
CA ARG A 108 0.07 16.10 4.80
C ARG A 108 -0.75 16.64 5.95
N ALA A 109 -2.06 16.81 5.78
CA ALA A 109 -2.95 17.27 6.84
C ALA A 109 -2.95 16.31 8.05
N LYS A 110 -2.97 15.02 7.80
CA LYS A 110 -2.83 13.99 8.85
C LYS A 110 -1.51 14.12 9.60
N TYR A 111 -0.40 14.25 8.88
CA TYR A 111 0.93 14.42 9.47
C TYR A 111 0.98 15.68 10.34
N GLN A 112 0.50 16.82 9.84
CA GLN A 112 0.46 18.08 10.58
C GLN A 112 -0.39 18.00 11.85
N ALA A 113 -1.56 17.35 11.78
CA ALA A 113 -2.43 17.13 12.94
C ALA A 113 -1.73 16.28 14.02
N LEU A 114 -0.95 15.28 13.64
CA LEU A 114 -0.17 14.48 14.58
C LEU A 114 1.00 15.27 15.18
N ARG A 115 1.66 16.14 14.40
CA ARG A 115 2.73 17.03 14.87
C ARG A 115 2.19 18.10 15.84
N ALA A 116 1.00 18.64 15.57
CA ALA A 116 0.32 19.58 16.47
C ALA A 116 0.02 18.97 17.84
N ARG A 117 -0.18 17.65 17.92
CA ARG A 117 -0.31 16.89 19.18
C ARG A 117 1.03 16.60 19.87
N ARG A 118 2.10 17.31 19.53
CA ARG A 118 3.46 17.16 20.06
C ARG A 118 4.08 15.76 19.85
N GLN A 119 3.60 14.99 18.87
CA GLN A 119 4.24 13.74 18.51
C GLN A 119 5.59 13.99 17.83
N SER A 120 6.58 13.11 18.09
CA SER A 120 7.87 13.18 17.41
C SER A 120 7.69 12.97 15.90
N TRP A 121 8.65 13.44 15.11
CA TRP A 121 8.64 13.27 13.64
C TRP A 121 8.42 11.81 13.22
N GLY A 122 9.18 10.88 13.80
CA GLY A 122 9.05 9.46 13.47
C GLY A 122 7.72 8.85 13.92
N CYS A 123 7.13 9.31 15.04
CA CYS A 123 5.82 8.86 15.49
C CYS A 123 4.71 9.35 14.54
N ALA A 124 4.74 10.62 14.16
CA ALA A 124 3.79 11.19 13.22
C ALA A 124 3.87 10.51 11.85
N LEU A 125 5.09 10.26 11.35
CA LEU A 125 5.29 9.56 10.08
C LEU A 125 4.75 8.12 10.12
N ARG A 126 4.99 7.37 11.21
CA ARG A 126 4.40 6.04 11.39
C ARG A 126 2.87 6.07 11.43
N GLY A 127 2.28 7.11 12.03
CA GLY A 127 0.83 7.30 12.03
C GLY A 127 0.25 7.51 10.63
N VAL A 128 0.99 8.13 9.71
CA VAL A 128 0.63 8.19 8.29
C VAL A 128 0.84 6.84 7.63
N ALA A 129 2.02 6.20 7.86
CA ALA A 129 2.35 4.90 7.30
C ALA A 129 1.37 3.78 7.68
N ASP A 130 0.77 3.81 8.87
CA ASP A 130 -0.27 2.87 9.29
C ASP A 130 -1.61 3.06 8.55
N ARG A 131 -1.90 4.30 8.10
CA ARG A 131 -3.11 4.58 7.34
C ARG A 131 -3.04 4.11 5.89
N LEU A 132 -1.88 4.19 5.26
CA LEU A 132 -1.71 3.90 3.84
C LEU A 132 -2.08 2.45 3.46
N PRO A 133 -1.64 1.40 4.18
CA PRO A 133 -2.09 0.03 3.94
C PRO A 133 -3.61 -0.16 4.04
N TYR A 134 -4.25 0.54 4.99
CA TYR A 134 -5.71 0.52 5.10
C TYR A 134 -6.37 1.06 3.83
N LEU A 135 -5.91 2.22 3.33
CA LEU A 135 -6.43 2.82 2.11
C LEU A 135 -6.17 1.93 0.89
N ALA A 136 -4.96 1.35 0.79
CA ALA A 136 -4.60 0.43 -0.27
C ALA A 136 -5.50 -0.82 -0.28
N CYS A 137 -5.67 -1.48 0.87
CA CYS A 137 -6.54 -2.65 0.97
C CYS A 137 -8.01 -2.31 0.69
N ALA A 138 -8.48 -1.12 1.08
CA ALA A 138 -9.83 -0.66 0.76
C ALA A 138 -10.02 -0.47 -0.75
N ALA A 139 -9.04 0.13 -1.43
CA ALA A 139 -9.06 0.30 -2.88
C ALA A 139 -9.00 -1.05 -3.62
N LEU A 140 -8.20 -1.99 -3.14
CA LEU A 140 -8.10 -3.35 -3.70
C LEU A 140 -9.41 -4.15 -3.54
N LYS A 141 -10.23 -3.84 -2.54
CA LYS A 141 -11.54 -4.48 -2.33
C LYS A 141 -12.62 -3.87 -3.23
N SER A 142 -12.42 -2.66 -3.72
CA SER A 142 -13.39 -1.99 -4.59
C SER A 142 -13.37 -2.59 -6.01
N PRO A 143 -14.53 -2.90 -6.61
CA PRO A 143 -14.59 -3.39 -8.00
C PRO A 143 -14.28 -2.30 -9.04
N ALA A 144 -14.43 -1.02 -8.68
CA ALA A 144 -14.14 0.11 -9.56
C ALA A 144 -12.74 0.69 -9.31
N PRO A 145 -12.02 1.14 -10.36
CA PRO A 145 -10.78 1.90 -10.17
C PRO A 145 -11.13 3.22 -9.47
N THR A 146 -10.72 3.35 -8.23
CA THR A 146 -10.94 4.58 -7.46
C THR A 146 -10.04 5.69 -7.99
N THR A 147 -10.66 6.66 -8.62
CA THR A 147 -10.04 7.85 -9.21
C THR A 147 -9.55 8.78 -8.11
N THR A 148 -9.04 8.59 -7.08
CA THR A 148 -8.36 9.42 -6.07
C THR A 148 -8.50 8.88 -4.64
N PRO A 149 -7.38 8.75 -3.93
CA PRO A 149 -7.38 8.26 -2.54
C PRO A 149 -8.02 9.21 -1.52
N SER A 150 -8.43 10.41 -1.92
CA SER A 150 -9.04 11.42 -1.04
C SER A 150 -10.48 11.10 -0.63
N SER A 151 -11.19 10.21 -1.34
CA SER A 151 -12.60 9.86 -1.09
C SER A 151 -12.79 8.59 -0.23
N LEU A 152 -11.71 7.96 0.24
CA LEU A 152 -11.79 6.70 0.98
C LEU A 152 -12.16 6.90 2.46
N PRO A 153 -12.88 5.95 3.08
CA PRO A 153 -13.44 6.08 4.42
C PRO A 153 -12.36 6.23 5.50
N ARG A 154 -12.71 6.95 6.55
CA ARG A 154 -11.82 7.12 7.71
C ARG A 154 -11.66 5.78 8.44
N LYS A 155 -10.41 5.43 8.81
CA LYS A 155 -10.14 4.28 9.66
C LYS A 155 -10.87 4.46 11.00
N PRO A 156 -11.72 3.52 11.44
CA PRO A 156 -12.28 3.59 12.78
C PRO A 156 -11.17 3.38 13.80
N TYR A 157 -10.87 4.40 14.57
CA TYR A 157 -10.01 4.27 15.75
C TYR A 157 -10.90 3.95 16.94
N GLN A 158 -10.72 2.79 17.51
CA GLN A 158 -11.09 2.50 18.88
C GLN A 158 -9.94 2.82 19.82
#